data_15d1ba72d91050ce6f4378a0f3aa7fa0
#
_entry.id   15d1ba72d91050ce6f4378a0f3aa7fa0
#
_cell.length_a   1.000
_cell.length_b   1.000
_cell.length_c   1.000
_cell.angle_alpha   90.00
_cell.angle_beta   90.00
_cell.angle_gamma   90.00
#
_symmetry.space_group_name_H-M   'P 1'
#
loop_
_entity.id
_entity.type
_entity.pdbx_description
1 polymer ?
#
loop_
_entity_poly.entity_id
_entity_poly.type
_entity_poly.pdbx_seq_one_letter_code
_entity_poly.pdbx_strand_id
1 'polypeptide(L)'
;MSDSGAEEPRVIGIISDTHGLVRADVHTALAGVEMILHAGDVGGDDVLDELALIAPIRAVYGNTDAPGDPRLSQSIELTIGGVSIHVSHGHEVGSPTPVKLLERYSADVVVFGHTHRPLIAGGGGRLALNPGAAGPRRFDLTPSVARLTIAGGRAKAELIPLLA
;
A
#
# COMPACT_ATOMS: atom_id res chain seq x y z
N MET A 1 4.18 -6.13 32.69
CA MET A 1 4.32 -6.04 32.16
C MET A 1 4.50 -6.24 31.48
N SER A 2 4.44 -6.11 31.37
CA SER A 2 4.59 -6.06 30.63
C SER A 2 4.86 -6.25 29.87
N ASP A 3 4.84 -6.64 29.77
CA ASP A 3 5.19 -6.65 28.91
C ASP A 3 5.09 -5.94 28.05
N SER A 4 4.92 -5.49 28.42
CA SER A 4 4.66 -4.21 27.81
C SER A 4 5.35 -4.01 26.49
N GLY A 5 6.56 -4.27 26.33
CA GLY A 5 7.24 -4.21 25.05
C GLY A 5 6.94 -5.42 24.18
N ALA A 6 6.06 -6.25 24.64
CA ALA A 6 5.82 -7.55 24.01
C ALA A 6 4.65 -7.54 23.05
N GLU A 7 4.25 -6.38 22.55
CA GLU A 7 3.21 -6.34 21.51
C GLU A 7 3.68 -7.10 20.28
N GLU A 8 2.83 -7.97 19.79
CA GLU A 8 3.12 -8.68 18.56
C GLU A 8 3.14 -7.70 17.39
N PRO A 9 4.04 -7.89 16.43
CA PRO A 9 4.06 -7.06 15.23
C PRO A 9 2.73 -7.16 14.50
N ARG A 10 2.28 -6.03 13.98
CA ARG A 10 1.10 -5.95 13.15
C ARG A 10 1.55 -5.81 11.70
N VAL A 11 1.05 -6.66 10.82
CA VAL A 11 1.51 -6.71 9.44
C VAL A 11 0.37 -6.32 8.51
N ILE A 12 0.63 -5.34 7.66
CA ILE A 12 -0.33 -4.80 6.72
C ILE A 12 0.17 -5.07 5.31
N GLY A 13 -0.69 -5.59 4.45
CA GLY A 13 -0.37 -5.76 3.04
C GLY A 13 -0.56 -4.46 2.30
N ILE A 14 0.38 -4.12 1.43
CA ILE A 14 0.33 -2.88 0.64
C ILE A 14 0.44 -3.28 -0.83
N ILE A 15 -0.53 -2.83 -1.63
CA ILE A 15 -0.62 -3.18 -3.05
C ILE A 15 -1.11 -1.97 -3.84
N SER A 16 -0.74 -1.89 -5.11
CA SER A 16 -1.15 -0.78 -5.97
C SER A 16 -1.11 -1.19 -7.43
N ASP A 17 -1.85 -0.44 -8.25
CA ASP A 17 -1.76 -0.51 -9.71
C ASP A 17 -1.96 -1.93 -10.23
N THR A 18 -3.03 -2.56 -9.78
CA THR A 18 -3.42 -3.91 -10.22
C THR A 18 -4.04 -3.91 -11.62
N HIS A 19 -4.70 -2.82 -12.01
CA HIS A 19 -5.30 -2.66 -13.34
C HIS A 19 -6.10 -3.90 -13.78
N GLY A 20 -6.91 -4.44 -12.87
CA GLY A 20 -7.78 -5.56 -13.18
C GLY A 20 -7.17 -6.94 -13.02
N LEU A 21 -5.92 -7.05 -12.56
CA LEU A 21 -5.22 -8.33 -12.46
C LEU A 21 -4.68 -8.53 -11.04
N VAL A 22 -5.07 -9.66 -10.43
CA VAL A 22 -4.42 -10.13 -9.19
C VAL A 22 -3.58 -11.35 -9.55
N ARG A 23 -2.26 -11.20 -9.50
CA ARG A 23 -1.35 -12.32 -9.80
C ARG A 23 -1.43 -13.36 -8.70
N ALA A 24 -1.24 -14.62 -9.06
CA ALA A 24 -1.33 -15.73 -8.11
C ALA A 24 -0.37 -15.54 -6.93
N ASP A 25 0.82 -15.01 -7.17
CA ASP A 25 1.83 -14.82 -6.13
C ASP A 25 1.41 -13.80 -5.06
N VAL A 26 0.41 -12.95 -5.35
CA VAL A 26 -0.09 -11.99 -4.35
C VAL A 26 -0.64 -12.74 -3.13
N HIS A 27 -1.32 -13.85 -3.35
CA HIS A 27 -1.89 -14.65 -2.26
C HIS A 27 -0.82 -15.15 -1.31
N THR A 28 0.32 -15.57 -1.84
CA THR A 28 1.45 -16.02 -1.02
C THR A 28 2.17 -14.83 -0.36
N ALA A 29 2.41 -13.79 -1.14
CA ALA A 29 3.17 -12.62 -0.67
C ALA A 29 2.46 -11.88 0.47
N LEU A 30 1.12 -11.86 0.45
CA LEU A 30 0.32 -11.16 1.45
C LEU A 30 -0.37 -12.11 2.43
N ALA A 31 0.02 -13.36 2.47
CA ALA A 31 -0.58 -14.31 3.41
C ALA A 31 -0.32 -13.87 4.86
N GLY A 32 -1.35 -13.94 5.70
CA GLY A 32 -1.22 -13.65 7.12
C GLY A 32 -1.28 -12.19 7.51
N VAL A 33 -1.42 -11.27 6.56
CA VAL A 33 -1.59 -9.84 6.91
C VAL A 33 -2.96 -9.63 7.54
N GLU A 34 -3.06 -8.64 8.42
CA GLU A 34 -4.33 -8.36 9.09
C GLU A 34 -5.27 -7.50 8.27
N MET A 35 -4.75 -6.74 7.32
CA MET A 35 -5.55 -5.98 6.36
C MET A 35 -4.69 -5.65 5.15
N ILE A 36 -5.34 -5.23 4.06
CA ILE A 36 -4.68 -4.80 2.85
C ILE A 36 -5.09 -3.36 2.54
N LEU A 37 -4.10 -2.53 2.20
CA LEU A 37 -4.32 -1.17 1.73
C LEU A 37 -3.92 -1.12 0.25
N HIS A 38 -4.87 -0.69 -0.59
CA HIS A 38 -4.65 -0.58 -2.04
C HIS A 38 -4.55 0.89 -2.42
N ALA A 39 -3.46 1.26 -3.07
CA ALA A 39 -3.14 2.66 -3.36
C ALA A 39 -3.65 3.13 -4.73
N GLY A 40 -4.63 2.44 -5.33
CA GLY A 40 -5.32 2.97 -6.51
C GLY A 40 -4.95 2.29 -7.82
N ASP A 41 -5.70 2.66 -8.86
CA ASP A 41 -5.70 2.01 -10.17
C ASP A 41 -6.02 0.52 -10.02
N VAL A 42 -7.14 0.28 -9.37
CA VAL A 42 -7.61 -1.06 -9.00
C VAL A 42 -8.01 -1.85 -10.23
N GLY A 43 -8.89 -1.29 -11.06
CA GLY A 43 -9.33 -1.92 -12.30
C GLY A 43 -10.57 -2.77 -12.18
N GLY A 44 -11.37 -2.58 -11.13
CA GLY A 44 -12.68 -3.20 -11.01
C GLY A 44 -12.91 -3.94 -9.70
N ASP A 45 -14.16 -4.24 -9.42
CA ASP A 45 -14.56 -4.87 -8.17
C ASP A 45 -14.02 -6.29 -8.00
N ASP A 46 -13.77 -7.00 -9.10
CA ASP A 46 -13.23 -8.35 -9.04
C ASP A 46 -11.88 -8.39 -8.33
N VAL A 47 -11.06 -7.34 -8.50
CA VAL A 47 -9.78 -7.24 -7.81
C VAL A 47 -10.00 -7.13 -6.31
N LEU A 48 -10.91 -6.26 -5.90
CA LEU A 48 -11.21 -6.06 -4.48
C LEU A 48 -11.78 -7.33 -3.86
N ASP A 49 -12.66 -8.02 -4.58
CA ASP A 49 -13.25 -9.26 -4.09
C ASP A 49 -12.19 -10.34 -3.90
N GLU A 50 -11.26 -10.46 -4.83
CA GLU A 50 -10.19 -11.44 -4.71
C GLU A 50 -9.25 -11.11 -3.56
N LEU A 51 -8.84 -9.87 -3.43
CA LEU A 51 -7.96 -9.44 -2.33
C LEU A 51 -8.65 -9.63 -0.97
N ALA A 52 -9.96 -9.45 -0.91
CA ALA A 52 -10.72 -9.65 0.31
C ALA A 52 -10.69 -11.10 0.80
N LEU A 53 -10.37 -12.06 -0.08
CA LEU A 53 -10.17 -13.45 0.35
C LEU A 53 -8.91 -13.62 1.19
N ILE A 54 -7.95 -12.70 1.06
CA ILE A 54 -6.70 -12.74 1.83
C ILE A 54 -6.89 -12.06 3.19
N ALA A 55 -7.46 -10.84 3.19
CA ALA A 55 -7.65 -10.04 4.39
C ALA A 55 -8.62 -8.90 4.08
N PRO A 56 -9.20 -8.26 5.12
CA PRO A 56 -10.03 -7.08 4.89
C PRO A 56 -9.26 -6.03 4.09
N ILE A 57 -9.93 -5.43 3.09
CA ILE A 57 -9.28 -4.50 2.17
C ILE A 57 -9.93 -3.12 2.23
N ARG A 58 -9.08 -2.09 2.19
CA ARG A 58 -9.48 -0.71 1.96
C ARG A 58 -8.69 -0.18 0.79
N ALA A 59 -9.34 0.58 -0.09
CA ALA A 59 -8.72 1.04 -1.32
C ALA A 59 -9.06 2.50 -1.60
N VAL A 60 -8.10 3.18 -2.24
CA VAL A 60 -8.35 4.49 -2.83
C VAL A 60 -8.49 4.34 -4.34
N TYR A 61 -9.10 5.34 -4.99
CA TYR A 61 -9.14 5.34 -6.45
C TYR A 61 -7.86 5.96 -7.01
N GLY A 62 -7.43 5.44 -8.15
CA GLY A 62 -6.36 6.06 -8.90
C GLY A 62 -6.93 6.87 -10.05
N ASN A 63 -6.04 7.36 -10.92
CA ASN A 63 -6.47 8.19 -12.05
C ASN A 63 -7.22 7.41 -13.13
N THR A 64 -7.15 6.07 -13.11
CA THR A 64 -7.89 5.23 -14.08
C THR A 64 -9.21 4.67 -13.50
N ASP A 65 -9.43 4.79 -12.21
CA ASP A 65 -10.66 4.29 -11.57
C ASP A 65 -11.74 5.36 -11.61
N ALA A 66 -13.01 4.92 -11.48
CA ALA A 66 -14.13 5.83 -11.39
C ALA A 66 -14.21 6.43 -9.98
N PRO A 67 -14.13 7.76 -9.83
CA PRO A 67 -14.16 8.37 -8.49
C PRO A 67 -15.48 8.19 -7.76
N GLY A 68 -16.55 7.82 -8.46
CA GLY A 68 -17.85 7.60 -7.84
C GLY A 68 -18.07 6.21 -7.27
N ASP A 69 -17.08 5.32 -7.36
CA ASP A 69 -17.20 3.96 -6.82
C ASP A 69 -17.25 4.01 -5.30
N PRO A 70 -18.33 3.51 -4.65
CA PRO A 70 -18.45 3.60 -3.19
C PRO A 70 -17.42 2.77 -2.44
N ARG A 71 -16.75 1.84 -3.09
CA ARG A 71 -15.69 1.03 -2.47
C ARG A 71 -14.34 1.72 -2.48
N LEU A 72 -14.20 2.85 -3.19
CA LEU A 72 -12.93 3.56 -3.36
C LEU A 72 -13.03 4.95 -2.74
N SER A 73 -12.06 5.29 -1.91
CA SER A 73 -11.98 6.62 -1.28
C SER A 73 -10.92 7.44 -1.99
N GLN A 74 -10.97 8.75 -1.83
CA GLN A 74 -9.94 9.64 -2.36
C GLN A 74 -8.61 9.40 -1.63
N SER A 75 -8.70 9.22 -0.32
CA SER A 75 -7.55 8.92 0.51
C SER A 75 -8.00 8.12 1.72
N ILE A 76 -7.07 7.48 2.38
CA ILE A 76 -7.31 6.74 3.61
C ILE A 76 -6.33 7.26 4.65
N GLU A 77 -6.84 7.53 5.86
CA GLU A 77 -6.00 7.90 6.99
C GLU A 77 -6.38 7.03 8.16
N LEU A 78 -5.40 6.37 8.74
CA LEU A 78 -5.64 5.50 9.88
C LEU A 78 -4.39 5.45 10.76
N THR A 79 -4.56 4.97 11.97
CA THR A 79 -3.46 4.78 12.91
C THR A 79 -3.46 3.34 13.39
N ILE A 80 -2.33 2.68 13.28
CA ILE A 80 -2.15 1.30 13.71
C ILE A 80 -0.93 1.24 14.61
N GLY A 81 -1.09 0.72 15.81
CA GLY A 81 0.03 0.55 16.73
C GLY A 81 0.80 1.84 17.01
N GLY A 82 0.13 2.97 17.01
CA GLY A 82 0.75 4.28 17.23
C GLY A 82 1.37 4.89 15.99
N VAL A 83 1.27 4.25 14.82
CA VAL A 83 1.82 4.74 13.56
C VAL A 83 0.71 5.29 12.69
N SER A 84 0.81 6.54 12.27
CA SER A 84 -0.17 7.13 11.36
C SER A 84 0.18 6.78 9.91
N ILE A 85 -0.83 6.42 9.13
CA ILE A 85 -0.67 5.96 7.76
C ILE A 85 -1.63 6.75 6.87
N HIS A 86 -1.11 7.31 5.80
CA HIS A 86 -1.89 7.96 4.75
C HIS A 86 -1.74 7.15 3.47
N VAL A 87 -2.85 6.89 2.79
CA VAL A 87 -2.84 6.23 1.48
C VAL A 87 -3.54 7.12 0.48
N SER A 88 -2.88 7.40 -0.63
CA SER A 88 -3.48 8.04 -1.79
C SER A 88 -2.74 7.54 -3.03
N HIS A 89 -3.33 7.74 -4.22
CA HIS A 89 -2.68 7.22 -5.42
C HIS A 89 -1.39 7.97 -5.75
N GLY A 90 -1.37 9.26 -5.48
CA GLY A 90 -0.21 10.11 -5.75
C GLY A 90 -0.38 11.02 -6.95
N HIS A 91 -1.31 10.70 -7.86
CA HIS A 91 -1.52 11.53 -9.06
C HIS A 91 -1.98 12.96 -8.69
N GLU A 92 -2.51 13.16 -7.50
CA GLU A 92 -2.97 14.47 -7.04
C GLU A 92 -1.83 15.49 -6.89
N VAL A 93 -0.59 15.03 -6.77
CA VAL A 93 0.58 15.93 -6.70
C VAL A 93 1.32 16.00 -8.03
N GLY A 94 0.71 15.49 -9.10
CA GLY A 94 1.32 15.45 -10.42
C GLY A 94 2.22 14.23 -10.56
N SER A 95 3.52 14.43 -10.61
CA SER A 95 4.49 13.33 -10.60
C SER A 95 4.91 13.08 -9.15
N PRO A 96 4.38 12.04 -8.50
CA PRO A 96 4.67 11.85 -7.08
C PRO A 96 6.12 11.44 -6.83
N THR A 97 6.70 12.10 -5.83
CA THR A 97 8.02 11.76 -5.31
C THR A 97 7.93 11.67 -3.80
N PRO A 98 8.84 10.97 -3.14
CA PRO A 98 8.82 10.91 -1.68
C PRO A 98 8.86 12.29 -1.04
N VAL A 99 9.66 13.21 -1.57
CA VAL A 99 9.76 14.56 -1.02
C VAL A 99 8.42 15.29 -1.09
N LYS A 100 7.78 15.26 -2.26
CA LYS A 100 6.48 15.93 -2.44
C LYS A 100 5.43 15.36 -1.50
N LEU A 101 5.39 14.03 -1.36
CA LEU A 101 4.37 13.37 -0.59
C LEU A 101 4.58 13.56 0.92
N LEU A 102 5.83 13.49 1.38
CA LEU A 102 6.13 13.71 2.78
C LEU A 102 5.96 15.17 3.20
N GLU A 103 6.07 16.11 2.26
CA GLU A 103 5.75 17.52 2.51
C GLU A 103 4.24 17.76 2.53
N ARG A 104 3.53 17.10 1.63
CA ARG A 104 2.09 17.26 1.50
C ARG A 104 1.31 16.67 2.66
N TYR A 105 1.72 15.50 3.14
CA TYR A 105 1.01 14.74 4.16
C TYR A 105 1.89 14.56 5.39
N SER A 106 1.28 14.66 6.57
CA SER A 106 2.02 14.64 7.83
C SER A 106 2.13 13.25 8.44
N ALA A 107 1.49 12.22 7.85
CA ALA A 107 1.51 10.87 8.40
C ALA A 107 2.92 10.31 8.52
N ASP A 108 3.10 9.37 9.45
CA ASP A 108 4.38 8.66 9.62
C ASP A 108 4.73 7.83 8.39
N VAL A 109 3.72 7.21 7.78
CA VAL A 109 3.87 6.42 6.55
C VAL A 109 2.94 7.00 5.49
N VAL A 110 3.49 7.37 4.34
CA VAL A 110 2.70 7.83 3.21
C VAL A 110 2.83 6.78 2.11
N VAL A 111 1.72 6.10 1.82
CA VAL A 111 1.64 5.06 0.79
C VAL A 111 1.10 5.66 -0.49
N PHE A 112 1.75 5.36 -1.62
CA PHE A 112 1.32 5.88 -2.91
C PHE A 112 1.61 4.85 -4.02
N GLY A 113 1.11 5.11 -5.21
CA GLY A 113 1.34 4.28 -6.40
C GLY A 113 1.67 5.17 -7.59
N HIS A 114 0.96 4.98 -8.69
CA HIS A 114 0.98 5.78 -9.90
C HIS A 114 2.25 5.62 -10.76
N THR A 115 3.43 5.65 -10.18
CA THR A 115 4.68 5.56 -10.95
C THR A 115 5.03 4.14 -11.35
N HIS A 116 4.41 3.13 -10.72
CA HIS A 116 4.69 1.71 -10.88
C HIS A 116 6.09 1.31 -10.39
N ARG A 117 6.83 2.21 -9.76
CA ARG A 117 8.21 1.95 -9.30
C ARG A 117 8.22 1.68 -7.81
N PRO A 118 8.62 0.46 -7.38
CA PRO A 118 8.71 0.17 -5.96
C PRO A 118 9.78 1.04 -5.30
N LEU A 119 9.46 1.57 -4.13
CA LEU A 119 10.33 2.54 -3.47
C LEU A 119 10.00 2.63 -2.00
N ILE A 120 11.04 2.60 -1.17
CA ILE A 120 10.95 2.93 0.25
C ILE A 120 11.94 4.03 0.50
N ALA A 121 11.48 5.20 0.96
CA ALA A 121 12.36 6.33 1.18
C ALA A 121 11.87 7.15 2.37
N GLY A 122 12.80 7.72 3.12
CA GLY A 122 12.44 8.59 4.22
C GLY A 122 13.56 8.73 5.22
N GLY A 123 13.23 9.31 6.37
CA GLY A 123 14.14 9.54 7.47
C GLY A 123 13.40 10.22 8.61
N GLY A 124 14.04 10.32 9.77
CA GLY A 124 13.44 10.99 10.91
C GLY A 124 12.18 10.31 11.45
N GLY A 125 12.08 9.00 11.27
CA GLY A 125 10.91 8.25 11.73
C GLY A 125 9.73 8.26 10.76
N ARG A 126 9.88 8.85 9.57
CA ARG A 126 8.83 8.88 8.55
C ARG A 126 9.29 8.20 7.29
N LEU A 127 8.37 7.59 6.54
CA LEU A 127 8.71 7.00 5.26
C LEU A 127 7.59 7.16 4.23
N ALA A 128 8.01 7.21 2.96
CA ALA A 128 7.13 7.12 1.81
C ALA A 128 7.33 5.75 1.19
N LEU A 129 6.21 5.09 0.84
CA LEU A 129 6.23 3.71 0.38
C LEU A 129 5.40 3.58 -0.88
N ASN A 130 6.05 3.15 -1.96
CA ASN A 130 5.35 2.71 -3.16
C ASN A 130 5.61 1.21 -3.30
N PRO A 131 4.55 0.37 -3.23
CA PRO A 131 4.75 -1.08 -3.32
C PRO A 131 5.11 -1.56 -4.72
N GLY A 132 5.08 -0.67 -5.71
CA GLY A 132 5.20 -1.01 -7.11
C GLY A 132 3.86 -1.41 -7.69
N ALA A 133 3.83 -1.72 -8.98
CA ALA A 133 2.61 -2.18 -9.63
C ALA A 133 2.51 -3.69 -9.49
N ALA A 134 1.36 -4.16 -9.00
CA ALA A 134 1.15 -5.59 -8.78
C ALA A 134 0.45 -6.27 -9.95
N GLY A 135 -0.06 -5.50 -10.90
CA GLY A 135 -0.82 -6.01 -12.03
C GLY A 135 0.04 -6.32 -13.25
N PRO A 136 -0.43 -5.96 -14.46
CA PRO A 136 0.31 -6.26 -15.68
C PRO A 136 1.70 -5.65 -15.66
N ARG A 137 2.67 -6.43 -16.09
CA ARG A 137 4.05 -5.98 -16.15
C ARG A 137 4.19 -4.88 -17.19
N ARG A 138 4.86 -3.79 -16.82
CA ARG A 138 5.13 -2.67 -17.75
C ARG A 138 6.62 -2.42 -17.83
N PHE A 139 7.13 -2.26 -19.05
CA PHE A 139 8.54 -2.02 -19.30
C PHE A 139 9.38 -3.12 -18.65
N ASP A 140 10.47 -2.77 -18.01
CA ASP A 140 11.32 -3.72 -17.31
C ASP A 140 11.04 -3.79 -15.81
N LEU A 141 9.91 -3.20 -15.37
CA LEU A 141 9.57 -3.20 -13.95
C LEU A 141 9.00 -4.54 -13.54
N THR A 142 9.60 -5.17 -12.55
CA THR A 142 9.06 -6.39 -11.95
C THR A 142 7.84 -6.05 -11.10
N PRO A 143 6.71 -6.73 -11.28
CA PRO A 143 5.57 -6.52 -10.41
C PRO A 143 5.93 -6.82 -8.96
N SER A 144 5.33 -6.09 -8.03
CA SER A 144 5.66 -6.21 -6.61
C SER A 144 4.50 -5.78 -5.72
N VAL A 145 4.58 -6.19 -4.47
CA VAL A 145 3.75 -5.72 -3.37
C VAL A 145 4.66 -5.38 -2.21
N ALA A 146 4.09 -4.91 -1.10
CA ALA A 146 4.88 -4.65 0.10
C ALA A 146 4.17 -5.18 1.34
N ARG A 147 4.96 -5.44 2.37
CA ARG A 147 4.47 -5.74 3.71
C ARG A 147 4.97 -4.64 4.63
N LEU A 148 4.06 -4.05 5.39
CA LEU A 148 4.38 -3.01 6.36
C LEU A 148 4.21 -3.62 7.74
N THR A 149 5.29 -3.70 8.48
CA THR A 149 5.27 -4.27 9.82
C THR A 149 5.38 -3.16 10.84
N ILE A 150 4.45 -3.15 11.79
CA ILE A 150 4.37 -2.13 12.82
C ILE A 150 4.57 -2.79 14.17
N ALA A 151 5.56 -2.33 14.91
CA ALA A 151 5.89 -2.83 16.22
C ALA A 151 6.58 -1.73 17.02
N GLY A 152 6.24 -1.61 18.30
CA GLY A 152 6.87 -0.63 19.18
C GLY A 152 6.72 0.81 18.70
N GLY A 153 5.62 1.14 18.05
CA GLY A 153 5.38 2.49 17.53
C GLY A 153 6.18 2.85 16.29
N ARG A 154 6.78 1.85 15.64
CA ARG A 154 7.61 2.06 14.46
C ARG A 154 7.14 1.19 13.31
N ALA A 155 7.32 1.68 12.09
CA ALA A 155 6.96 0.97 10.87
C ALA A 155 8.20 0.59 10.10
N LYS A 156 8.18 -0.63 9.55
CA LYS A 156 9.23 -1.14 8.68
C LYS A 156 8.57 -1.73 7.45
N ALA A 157 9.04 -1.35 6.27
CA ALA A 157 8.48 -1.83 5.01
C ALA A 157 9.44 -2.78 4.31
N GLU A 158 8.85 -3.76 3.61
CA GLU A 158 9.59 -4.73 2.81
C GLU A 158 8.91 -4.85 1.47
N LEU A 159 9.68 -4.73 0.38
CA LEU A 159 9.17 -4.92 -0.98
C LEU A 159 9.30 -6.38 -1.35
N ILE A 160 8.26 -6.95 -1.95
CA ILE A 160 8.22 -8.35 -2.33
C ILE A 160 7.95 -8.45 -3.83
N PRO A 161 8.92 -8.89 -4.63
CA PRO A 161 8.70 -9.06 -6.06
C PRO A 161 7.78 -10.25 -6.32
N LEU A 162 6.96 -10.11 -7.35
CA LEU A 162 6.04 -11.15 -7.79
C LEU A 162 6.65 -11.82 -9.01
N LEU A 163 6.83 -13.13 -8.93
CA LEU A 163 7.59 -13.87 -9.93
C LEU A 163 6.72 -14.47 -11.03
N ALA A 164 5.44 -14.53 -10.81
CA ALA A 164 4.54 -15.16 -11.79
C ALA A 164 3.65 -14.17 -12.48
#